data_7194f663bc3d50d70d6bb07c72b2109a
#
_entry.id   7194f663bc3d50d70d6bb07c72b2109a
#
_cell.length_a   1.000
_cell.length_b   1.000
_cell.length_c   1.000
_cell.angle_alpha   90.00
_cell.angle_beta   90.00
_cell.angle_gamma   90.00
#
_symmetry.space_group_name_H-M   'P 1'
#
loop_
_entity.id
_entity.type
_entity.pdbx_description
1 polymer ?
#
loop_
_entity_poly.entity_id
_entity_poly.type
_entity_poly.pdbx_seq_one_letter_code
_entity_poly.pdbx_strand_id
1 'polypeptide(L)'
;MNKDITKEKELYFELYELYKNRLKTKHLTLEAFRFERESASQLAWAAHNIANGKWEVNGYFPFNVYHPNRVINAPFYQDRIVEQWFVEKYIQPVFKPKLHEYNMACQSGKGPFLAMDYVKAAMEEMYYMYGDQWYVFQYDIEGYFDNISHKAAKKIMKRIGKEGYAIYEKIVDSFCIRDGYAALEDPENPNGYGYPKGTLPSQWTGIILLDALNWQIQDAPG
;
A
#
# COMPACT_ATOMS: atom_id res chain seq x y z
N MET A 1 -19.48 -29.48 -11.41
CA MET A 1 -19.58 -27.99 -11.27
C MET A 1 -18.16 -27.48 -11.27
N ASN A 2 -17.82 -26.63 -12.22
CA ASN A 2 -16.42 -26.28 -12.55
C ASN A 2 -15.77 -25.52 -11.36
N LYS A 3 -14.60 -25.94 -10.89
CA LYS A 3 -13.84 -25.31 -9.79
C LYS A 3 -13.62 -23.80 -10.05
N ASP A 4 -13.49 -23.40 -11.30
CA ASP A 4 -13.27 -22.01 -11.71
C ASP A 4 -14.48 -21.12 -11.44
N ILE A 5 -15.69 -21.60 -11.72
CA ILE A 5 -16.94 -20.83 -11.47
C ILE A 5 -17.15 -20.60 -9.97
N THR A 6 -16.75 -21.54 -9.12
CA THR A 6 -16.85 -21.38 -7.66
C THR A 6 -15.88 -20.30 -7.17
N LYS A 7 -14.63 -20.33 -7.64
CA LYS A 7 -13.60 -19.34 -7.29
C LYS A 7 -13.99 -17.93 -7.75
N GLU A 8 -14.53 -17.78 -8.96
CA GLU A 8 -14.99 -16.48 -9.48
C GLU A 8 -16.12 -15.90 -8.63
N LYS A 9 -17.08 -16.73 -8.22
CA LYS A 9 -18.18 -16.31 -7.34
C LYS A 9 -17.67 -15.84 -5.97
N GLU A 10 -16.79 -16.59 -5.35
CA GLU A 10 -16.18 -16.25 -4.06
C GLU A 10 -15.46 -14.90 -4.15
N LEU A 11 -14.62 -14.71 -5.17
CA LEU A 11 -13.93 -13.45 -5.42
C LEU A 11 -14.89 -12.28 -5.66
N TYR A 12 -15.96 -12.50 -6.45
CA TYR A 12 -16.98 -11.47 -6.67
C TYR A 12 -17.59 -11.01 -5.35
N PHE A 13 -17.97 -11.93 -4.47
CA PHE A 13 -18.57 -11.58 -3.19
C PHE A 13 -17.58 -10.89 -2.25
N GLU A 14 -16.32 -11.34 -2.21
CA GLU A 14 -15.26 -10.66 -1.45
C GLU A 14 -15.10 -9.19 -1.89
N LEU A 15 -14.98 -8.95 -3.19
CA LEU A 15 -14.85 -7.60 -3.76
C LEU A 15 -16.12 -6.77 -3.53
N TYR A 16 -17.30 -7.36 -3.66
CA TYR A 16 -18.58 -6.68 -3.46
C TYR A 16 -18.80 -6.26 -2.00
N GLU A 17 -18.51 -7.12 -1.03
CA GLU A 17 -18.60 -6.76 0.39
C GLU A 17 -17.62 -5.64 0.77
N LEU A 18 -16.41 -5.69 0.24
CA LEU A 18 -15.43 -4.63 0.43
C LEU A 18 -15.92 -3.32 -0.19
N TYR A 19 -16.46 -3.35 -1.39
CA TYR A 19 -17.08 -2.19 -2.04
C TYR A 19 -18.22 -1.60 -1.20
N LYS A 20 -19.15 -2.43 -0.70
CA LYS A 20 -20.24 -1.98 0.17
C LYS A 20 -19.75 -1.32 1.45
N ASN A 21 -18.73 -1.88 2.09
CA ASN A 21 -18.16 -1.32 3.30
C ASN A 21 -17.48 0.04 3.02
N ARG A 22 -16.85 0.18 1.87
CA ARG A 22 -16.26 1.44 1.42
C ARG A 22 -17.29 2.53 1.21
N LEU A 23 -18.47 2.21 0.68
CA LEU A 23 -19.58 3.17 0.51
C LEU A 23 -20.06 3.76 1.84
N LYS A 24 -20.00 3.00 2.94
CA LYS A 24 -20.43 3.47 4.28
C LYS A 24 -19.51 4.54 4.87
N THR A 25 -18.24 4.57 4.46
CA THR A 25 -17.19 5.35 5.11
C THR A 25 -16.66 6.51 4.30
N LYS A 26 -16.97 6.60 3.01
CA LYS A 26 -16.42 7.63 2.11
C LYS A 26 -17.53 8.44 1.43
N HIS A 27 -17.29 9.75 1.33
CA HIS A 27 -18.15 10.62 0.52
C HIS A 27 -18.13 10.15 -0.94
N LEU A 28 -19.31 10.14 -1.57
CA LEU A 28 -19.47 9.80 -2.96
C LEU A 28 -18.82 10.88 -3.84
N THR A 29 -17.77 10.47 -4.54
CA THR A 29 -17.18 11.26 -5.62
C THR A 29 -17.93 10.97 -6.93
N LEU A 30 -17.79 11.85 -7.93
CA LEU A 30 -18.35 11.62 -9.26
C LEU A 30 -17.87 10.28 -9.86
N GLU A 31 -16.62 9.92 -9.62
CA GLU A 31 -16.05 8.64 -10.05
C GLU A 31 -16.73 7.46 -9.34
N ALA A 32 -16.95 7.55 -8.03
CA ALA A 32 -17.66 6.53 -7.26
C ALA A 32 -19.09 6.34 -7.75
N PHE A 33 -19.80 7.45 -8.05
CA PHE A 33 -21.15 7.41 -8.60
C PHE A 33 -21.21 6.76 -10.00
N ARG A 34 -20.24 7.06 -10.85
CA ARG A 34 -20.13 6.39 -12.17
C ARG A 34 -19.86 4.90 -12.02
N PHE A 35 -18.97 4.53 -11.12
CA PHE A 35 -18.68 3.12 -10.82
C PHE A 35 -19.92 2.40 -10.27
N GLU A 36 -20.69 3.02 -9.39
CA GLU A 36 -21.89 2.41 -8.79
C GLU A 36 -22.89 1.91 -9.84
N ARG A 37 -23.09 2.66 -10.92
CA ARG A 37 -24.00 2.28 -12.03
C ARG A 37 -23.59 0.97 -12.72
N GLU A 38 -22.33 0.63 -12.72
CA GLU A 38 -21.75 -0.52 -13.40
C GLU A 38 -21.03 -1.48 -12.42
N SER A 39 -21.20 -1.27 -11.12
CA SER A 39 -20.42 -1.96 -10.09
C SER A 39 -20.51 -3.48 -10.21
N ALA A 40 -21.69 -4.02 -10.46
CA ALA A 40 -21.89 -5.47 -10.58
C ALA A 40 -21.07 -6.05 -11.74
N SER A 41 -21.11 -5.43 -12.92
CA SER A 41 -20.38 -5.91 -14.09
C SER A 41 -18.88 -5.71 -13.95
N GLN A 42 -18.46 -4.57 -13.41
CA GLN A 42 -17.03 -4.27 -13.21
C GLN A 42 -16.41 -5.17 -12.14
N LEU A 43 -17.11 -5.47 -11.04
CA LEU A 43 -16.63 -6.40 -10.02
C LEU A 43 -16.63 -7.85 -10.53
N ALA A 44 -17.62 -8.24 -11.33
CA ALA A 44 -17.63 -9.57 -11.97
C ALA A 44 -16.47 -9.72 -12.96
N TRP A 45 -16.17 -8.68 -13.75
CA TRP A 45 -15.02 -8.65 -14.64
C TRP A 45 -13.70 -8.78 -13.87
N ALA A 46 -13.54 -8.01 -12.78
CA ALA A 46 -12.35 -8.09 -11.94
C ALA A 46 -12.18 -9.48 -11.32
N ALA A 47 -13.25 -10.06 -10.76
CA ALA A 47 -13.24 -11.41 -10.18
C ALA A 47 -12.85 -12.48 -11.21
N HIS A 48 -13.45 -12.42 -12.41
CA HIS A 48 -13.11 -13.32 -13.51
C HIS A 48 -11.63 -13.22 -13.89
N ASN A 49 -11.13 -12.01 -14.08
CA ASN A 49 -9.73 -11.81 -14.49
C ASN A 49 -8.73 -12.18 -13.38
N ILE A 50 -9.05 -11.93 -12.11
CA ILE A 50 -8.22 -12.37 -10.98
C ILE A 50 -8.18 -13.91 -10.92
N ALA A 51 -9.34 -14.58 -11.02
CA ALA A 51 -9.43 -16.04 -10.98
C ALA A 51 -8.60 -16.71 -12.06
N ASN A 52 -8.59 -16.12 -13.26
CA ASN A 52 -7.88 -16.60 -14.42
C ASN A 52 -6.43 -16.07 -14.54
N GLY A 53 -5.95 -15.31 -13.56
CA GLY A 53 -4.61 -14.73 -13.58
C GLY A 53 -4.40 -13.67 -14.67
N LYS A 54 -5.47 -13.08 -15.20
CA LYS A 54 -5.45 -12.09 -16.31
C LYS A 54 -5.70 -10.66 -15.86
N TRP A 55 -6.00 -10.43 -14.58
CA TRP A 55 -6.21 -9.08 -14.07
C TRP A 55 -4.92 -8.25 -14.20
N GLU A 56 -5.07 -7.03 -14.64
CA GLU A 56 -4.02 -6.03 -14.78
C GLU A 56 -4.54 -4.69 -14.26
N VAL A 57 -3.63 -3.80 -13.86
CA VAL A 57 -3.96 -2.44 -13.44
C VAL A 57 -4.44 -1.65 -14.64
N ASN A 58 -5.61 -0.99 -14.51
CA ASN A 58 -6.17 -0.21 -15.62
C ASN A 58 -5.50 1.15 -15.80
N GLY A 59 -4.91 1.71 -14.74
CA GLY A 59 -4.16 2.96 -14.80
C GLY A 59 -4.33 3.88 -13.60
N TYR A 60 -3.77 5.08 -13.73
CA TYR A 60 -3.68 6.07 -12.66
C TYR A 60 -4.24 7.40 -13.11
N PHE A 61 -4.83 8.12 -12.16
CA PHE A 61 -5.25 9.50 -12.30
C PHE A 61 -4.35 10.38 -11.41
N PRO A 62 -3.39 11.12 -11.98
CA PRO A 62 -2.50 11.97 -11.22
C PRO A 62 -3.18 13.30 -10.83
N PHE A 63 -2.92 13.79 -9.62
CA PHE A 63 -3.28 15.13 -9.18
C PHE A 63 -2.27 15.68 -8.18
N ASN A 64 -2.18 17.01 -8.10
CA ASN A 64 -1.26 17.68 -7.20
C ASN A 64 -1.92 18.00 -5.84
N VAL A 65 -1.18 17.74 -4.77
CA VAL A 65 -1.45 18.25 -3.43
C VAL A 65 -0.39 19.31 -3.13
N TYR A 66 -0.81 20.48 -2.65
CA TYR A 66 0.09 21.63 -2.52
C TYR A 66 0.71 21.82 -1.13
N HIS A 67 0.21 21.10 -0.11
CA HIS A 67 0.72 21.21 1.25
C HIS A 67 0.88 19.83 1.90
N PRO A 68 2.08 19.21 1.86
CA PRO A 68 3.27 19.56 1.05
C PRO A 68 3.06 19.32 -0.45
N ASN A 69 3.81 20.01 -1.29
CA ASN A 69 3.70 19.85 -2.74
C ASN A 69 4.14 18.43 -3.16
N ARG A 70 3.20 17.68 -3.72
CA ARG A 70 3.44 16.30 -4.20
C ARG A 70 2.41 15.86 -5.22
N VAL A 71 2.84 15.03 -6.15
CA VAL A 71 1.95 14.33 -7.08
C VAL A 71 1.38 13.10 -6.38
N ILE A 72 0.06 12.96 -6.40
CA ILE A 72 -0.65 11.76 -5.95
C ILE A 72 -1.16 11.04 -7.19
N ASN A 73 -0.84 9.77 -7.31
CA ASN A 73 -1.24 8.91 -8.41
C ASN A 73 -2.36 7.97 -7.91
N ALA A 74 -3.61 8.41 -8.02
CA ALA A 74 -4.74 7.60 -7.61
C ALA A 74 -5.06 6.54 -8.67
N PRO A 75 -5.13 5.25 -8.33
CA PRO A 75 -5.61 4.23 -9.26
C PRO A 75 -7.08 4.47 -9.61
N PHE A 76 -7.55 3.97 -10.74
CA PHE A 76 -8.96 4.02 -11.08
C PHE A 76 -9.82 3.31 -10.02
N TYR A 77 -11.09 3.69 -9.91
CA TYR A 77 -11.93 3.29 -8.78
C TYR A 77 -12.01 1.76 -8.62
N GLN A 78 -12.10 1.03 -9.74
CA GLN A 78 -12.09 -0.43 -9.74
C GLN A 78 -10.78 -0.99 -9.17
N ASP A 79 -9.65 -0.45 -9.59
CA ASP A 79 -8.34 -0.89 -9.14
C ASP A 79 -8.15 -0.65 -7.64
N ARG A 80 -8.67 0.47 -7.10
CA ARG A 80 -8.65 0.74 -5.65
C ARG A 80 -9.38 -0.32 -4.83
N ILE A 81 -10.44 -0.92 -5.38
CA ILE A 81 -11.16 -2.01 -4.71
C ILE A 81 -10.32 -3.28 -4.74
N VAL A 82 -9.74 -3.62 -5.89
CA VAL A 82 -8.88 -4.80 -6.04
C VAL A 82 -7.60 -4.66 -5.21
N GLU A 83 -6.95 -3.49 -5.23
CA GLU A 83 -5.77 -3.21 -4.41
C GLU A 83 -6.06 -3.33 -2.91
N GLN A 84 -7.20 -2.81 -2.46
CA GLN A 84 -7.60 -2.94 -1.05
C GLN A 84 -7.85 -4.40 -0.69
N TRP A 85 -8.61 -5.15 -1.50
CA TRP A 85 -8.83 -6.58 -1.33
C TRP A 85 -7.49 -7.35 -1.28
N PHE A 86 -6.59 -7.04 -2.20
CA PHE A 86 -5.28 -7.66 -2.27
C PHE A 86 -4.45 -7.41 -1.00
N VAL A 87 -4.41 -6.17 -0.52
CA VAL A 87 -3.66 -5.81 0.69
C VAL A 87 -4.26 -6.48 1.93
N GLU A 88 -5.59 -6.46 2.08
CA GLU A 88 -6.27 -7.06 3.23
C GLU A 88 -6.15 -8.60 3.25
N LYS A 89 -6.17 -9.23 2.09
CA LYS A 89 -6.13 -10.69 1.96
C LYS A 89 -4.73 -11.28 2.03
N TYR A 90 -3.74 -10.62 1.43
CA TYR A 90 -2.40 -11.21 1.24
C TYR A 90 -1.29 -10.48 2.01
N ILE A 91 -1.29 -9.16 2.06
CA ILE A 91 -0.20 -8.40 2.68
C ILE A 91 -0.38 -8.32 4.20
N GLN A 92 -1.52 -7.79 4.65
CA GLN A 92 -1.75 -7.55 6.07
C GLN A 92 -1.63 -8.79 6.95
N PRO A 93 -2.19 -9.97 6.60
CA PRO A 93 -2.08 -11.14 7.46
C PRO A 93 -0.64 -11.62 7.68
N VAL A 94 0.24 -11.37 6.71
CA VAL A 94 1.64 -11.82 6.76
C VAL A 94 2.55 -10.83 7.48
N PHE A 95 2.36 -9.54 7.23
CA PHE A 95 3.30 -8.51 7.70
C PHE A 95 2.81 -7.75 8.93
N LYS A 96 1.53 -7.42 9.02
CA LYS A 96 1.00 -6.61 10.13
C LYS A 96 1.36 -7.15 11.53
N PRO A 97 1.30 -8.48 11.80
CA PRO A 97 1.68 -9.03 13.10
C PRO A 97 3.18 -8.95 13.42
N LYS A 98 4.01 -8.63 12.42
CA LYS A 98 5.48 -8.61 12.52
C LYS A 98 6.06 -7.21 12.44
N LEU A 99 5.23 -6.20 12.20
CA LEU A 99 5.69 -4.82 12.17
C LEU A 99 6.12 -4.38 13.57
N HIS A 100 7.20 -3.62 13.60
CA HIS A 100 7.69 -3.00 14.82
C HIS A 100 6.60 -2.18 15.51
N GLU A 101 6.55 -2.19 16.84
CA GLU A 101 5.49 -1.51 17.60
C GLU A 101 5.43 -0.01 17.33
N TYR A 102 6.58 0.64 17.13
CA TYR A 102 6.70 2.05 16.78
C TYR A 102 6.44 2.38 15.31
N ASN A 103 6.12 1.39 14.48
CA ASN A 103 5.66 1.66 13.14
C ASN A 103 4.22 2.16 13.17
N MET A 104 4.03 3.48 13.04
CA MET A 104 2.74 4.15 13.20
C MET A 104 2.03 4.45 11.88
N ALA A 105 2.65 4.15 10.74
CA ALA A 105 2.13 4.51 9.44
C ALA A 105 1.01 3.57 8.96
N CYS A 106 -0.06 4.14 8.42
CA CYS A 106 -1.12 3.46 7.65
C CYS A 106 -1.77 2.24 8.34
N GLN A 107 -1.77 2.19 9.66
CA GLN A 107 -2.38 1.12 10.44
C GLN A 107 -3.59 1.64 11.23
N SER A 108 -4.67 0.84 11.26
CA SER A 108 -5.84 1.17 12.09
C SER A 108 -5.44 1.20 13.57
N GLY A 109 -5.89 2.21 14.29
CA GLY A 109 -5.56 2.43 15.70
C GLY A 109 -4.18 3.05 15.96
N LYS A 110 -3.39 3.28 14.91
CA LYS A 110 -2.11 3.99 14.96
C LYS A 110 -2.17 5.29 14.14
N GLY A 111 -1.25 6.20 14.39
CA GLY A 111 -1.21 7.46 13.65
C GLY A 111 -0.37 8.52 14.35
N PRO A 112 -0.37 9.76 13.83
CA PRO A 112 0.52 10.81 14.33
C PRO A 112 0.30 11.15 15.82
N PHE A 113 -0.92 11.11 16.31
CA PHE A 113 -1.19 11.39 17.74
C PHE A 113 -0.56 10.33 18.63
N LEU A 114 -0.75 9.05 18.33
CA LEU A 114 -0.11 7.97 19.08
C LEU A 114 1.43 8.05 18.99
N ALA A 115 1.97 8.37 17.81
CA ALA A 115 3.39 8.59 17.64
C ALA A 115 3.91 9.72 18.55
N MET A 116 3.18 10.82 18.65
CA MET A 116 3.53 11.94 19.55
C MET A 116 3.52 11.51 21.03
N ASP A 117 2.55 10.70 21.45
CA ASP A 117 2.48 10.19 22.82
C ASP A 117 3.70 9.31 23.14
N TYR A 118 4.11 8.44 22.22
CA TYR A 118 5.33 7.63 22.37
C TYR A 118 6.59 8.49 22.44
N VAL A 119 6.73 9.47 21.55
CA VAL A 119 7.88 10.39 21.57
C VAL A 119 7.93 11.15 22.88
N LYS A 120 6.79 11.69 23.35
CA LYS A 120 6.72 12.41 24.62
C LYS A 120 7.14 11.51 25.80
N ALA A 121 6.61 10.29 25.89
CA ALA A 121 6.97 9.35 26.95
C ALA A 121 8.47 9.02 26.94
N ALA A 122 9.04 8.78 25.75
CA ALA A 122 10.48 8.51 25.61
C ALA A 122 11.33 9.72 26.04
N MET A 123 10.93 10.94 25.67
CA MET A 123 11.63 12.17 26.10
C MET A 123 11.57 12.36 27.62
N GLU A 124 10.42 12.11 28.26
CA GLU A 124 10.25 12.20 29.70
C GLU A 124 11.16 11.15 30.43
N GLU A 125 11.22 9.94 29.91
CA GLU A 125 12.10 8.88 30.45
C GLU A 125 13.59 9.25 30.31
N MET A 126 14.00 9.74 29.16
CA MET A 126 15.38 10.19 28.92
C MET A 126 15.77 11.35 29.84
N TYR A 127 14.86 12.31 30.02
CA TYR A 127 15.07 13.42 30.93
C TYR A 127 15.20 12.96 32.39
N TYR A 128 14.39 12.00 32.80
CA TYR A 128 14.46 11.42 34.14
C TYR A 128 15.78 10.70 34.41
N MET A 129 16.31 9.96 33.41
CA MET A 129 17.56 9.21 33.54
C MET A 129 18.81 10.07 33.42
N TYR A 130 18.82 11.06 32.54
CA TYR A 130 20.04 11.77 32.11
C TYR A 130 19.96 13.29 32.28
N GLY A 131 18.86 13.85 32.82
CA GLY A 131 18.63 15.28 32.90
C GLY A 131 18.53 15.91 31.53
N ASP A 132 19.41 16.84 31.23
CA ASP A 132 19.52 17.53 29.93
C ASP A 132 20.69 17.02 29.05
N GLN A 133 21.31 15.90 29.44
CA GLN A 133 22.45 15.31 28.74
C GLN A 133 22.06 14.21 27.74
N TRP A 134 21.13 14.49 26.84
CA TRP A 134 20.70 13.58 25.78
C TRP A 134 20.35 14.35 24.52
N TYR A 135 20.25 13.63 23.41
CA TYR A 135 19.98 14.21 22.08
C TYR A 135 18.84 13.50 21.39
N VAL A 136 18.07 14.23 20.60
CA VAL A 136 17.09 13.67 19.64
C VAL A 136 17.74 13.68 18.27
N PHE A 137 17.77 12.53 17.62
CA PHE A 137 18.18 12.40 16.23
C PHE A 137 16.94 12.21 15.35
N GLN A 138 16.72 13.14 14.42
CA GLN A 138 15.63 13.07 13.45
C GLN A 138 16.22 12.94 12.05
N TYR A 139 15.71 11.98 11.28
CA TYR A 139 16.09 11.79 9.87
C TYR A 139 14.87 11.57 9.01
N ASP A 140 14.98 11.89 7.72
CA ASP A 140 14.00 11.63 6.68
C ASP A 140 14.71 11.07 5.44
N ILE A 141 14.00 10.27 4.66
CA ILE A 141 14.53 9.68 3.43
C ILE A 141 13.99 10.49 2.25
N GLU A 142 14.85 11.26 1.63
CA GLU A 142 14.52 12.06 0.46
C GLU A 142 14.04 11.18 -0.70
N GLY A 143 12.90 11.55 -1.27
CA GLY A 143 12.35 10.86 -2.44
C GLY A 143 12.05 9.37 -2.20
N TYR A 144 11.68 8.97 -0.97
CA TYR A 144 11.56 7.58 -0.58
C TYR A 144 10.79 6.73 -1.59
N PHE A 145 9.56 7.11 -1.92
CA PHE A 145 8.71 6.34 -2.85
C PHE A 145 9.28 6.32 -4.28
N ASP A 146 9.97 7.35 -4.70
CA ASP A 146 10.52 7.46 -6.05
C ASP A 146 11.76 6.56 -6.23
N ASN A 147 12.40 6.16 -5.12
CA ASN A 147 13.63 5.37 -5.11
C ASN A 147 13.47 3.93 -4.60
N ILE A 148 12.25 3.46 -4.32
CA ILE A 148 12.04 2.06 -3.93
C ILE A 148 12.34 1.14 -5.10
N SER A 149 13.31 0.21 -4.90
CA SER A 149 13.65 -0.80 -5.91
C SER A 149 12.56 -1.87 -6.02
N HIS A 150 12.03 -2.08 -7.23
CA HIS A 150 11.08 -3.16 -7.52
C HIS A 150 11.66 -4.53 -7.17
N LYS A 151 12.95 -4.75 -7.46
CA LYS A 151 13.65 -6.00 -7.14
C LYS A 151 13.70 -6.28 -5.63
N ALA A 152 14.00 -5.26 -4.82
CA ALA A 152 14.04 -5.39 -3.37
C ALA A 152 12.65 -5.67 -2.79
N ALA A 153 11.64 -4.94 -3.25
CA ALA A 153 10.25 -5.12 -2.83
C ALA A 153 9.71 -6.50 -3.23
N LYS A 154 9.91 -6.93 -4.46
CA LYS A 154 9.54 -8.27 -4.95
C LYS A 154 10.18 -9.39 -4.11
N LYS A 155 11.45 -9.22 -3.71
CA LYS A 155 12.15 -10.21 -2.85
C LYS A 155 11.44 -10.40 -1.51
N ILE A 156 11.03 -9.33 -0.86
CA ILE A 156 10.33 -9.37 0.44
C ILE A 156 8.91 -9.91 0.27
N MET A 157 8.20 -9.46 -0.76
CA MET A 157 6.81 -9.82 -1.01
C MET A 157 6.57 -11.29 -1.42
N LYS A 158 7.60 -12.04 -1.76
CA LYS A 158 7.48 -13.51 -1.92
C LYS A 158 6.89 -14.21 -0.69
N ARG A 159 6.96 -13.59 0.48
CA ARG A 159 6.41 -14.12 1.74
C ARG A 159 4.88 -14.21 1.75
N ILE A 160 4.16 -13.46 0.89
CA ILE A 160 2.69 -13.50 0.82
C ILE A 160 2.14 -14.73 0.08
N GLY A 161 3.00 -15.65 -0.31
CA GLY A 161 2.63 -16.87 -1.01
C GLY A 161 2.50 -16.69 -2.52
N LYS A 162 2.44 -17.79 -3.25
CA LYS A 162 2.50 -17.81 -4.72
C LYS A 162 1.38 -17.00 -5.38
N GLU A 163 0.15 -17.16 -4.90
CA GLU A 163 -1.02 -16.51 -5.48
C GLU A 163 -0.99 -14.98 -5.25
N GLY A 164 -0.75 -14.54 -4.01
CA GLY A 164 -0.59 -13.13 -3.69
C GLY A 164 0.60 -12.50 -4.41
N TYR A 165 1.73 -13.22 -4.49
CA TYR A 165 2.90 -12.72 -5.18
C TYR A 165 2.68 -12.50 -6.68
N ALA A 166 1.91 -13.38 -7.35
CA ALA A 166 1.59 -13.19 -8.77
C ALA A 166 0.75 -11.92 -9.03
N ILE A 167 -0.15 -11.57 -8.10
CA ILE A 167 -0.90 -10.31 -8.18
C ILE A 167 0.01 -9.12 -7.90
N TYR A 168 0.84 -9.22 -6.86
CA TYR A 168 1.81 -8.18 -6.51
C TYR A 168 2.76 -7.86 -7.66
N GLU A 169 3.30 -8.88 -8.30
CA GLU A 169 4.20 -8.75 -9.43
C GLU A 169 3.54 -7.99 -10.58
N LYS A 170 2.29 -8.29 -10.91
CA LYS A 170 1.50 -7.55 -11.89
C LYS A 170 1.31 -6.08 -11.51
N ILE A 171 1.03 -5.80 -10.23
CA ILE A 171 0.92 -4.41 -9.74
C ILE A 171 2.25 -3.68 -9.96
N VAL A 172 3.37 -4.28 -9.55
CA VAL A 172 4.69 -3.64 -9.61
C VAL A 172 5.19 -3.49 -11.05
N ASP A 173 4.90 -4.45 -11.91
CA ASP A 173 5.32 -4.43 -13.31
C ASP A 173 4.40 -3.57 -14.20
N SER A 174 3.28 -3.08 -13.67
CA SER A 174 2.33 -2.28 -14.44
C SER A 174 2.66 -0.79 -14.50
N PHE A 175 3.60 -0.30 -13.71
CA PHE A 175 3.87 1.12 -13.63
C PHE A 175 5.35 1.48 -13.64
N CYS A 176 5.67 2.65 -14.15
CA CYS A 176 6.91 3.38 -13.93
C CYS A 176 6.62 4.76 -13.32
N ILE A 177 7.59 5.30 -12.57
CA ILE A 177 7.51 6.66 -12.04
C ILE A 177 8.49 7.54 -12.81
N ARG A 178 7.95 8.59 -13.45
CA ARG A 178 8.73 9.60 -14.17
C ARG A 178 8.28 10.98 -13.70
N ASP A 179 9.21 11.76 -13.17
CA ASP A 179 8.92 13.12 -12.64
C ASP A 179 7.77 13.13 -11.60
N GLY A 180 7.66 12.06 -10.80
CA GLY A 180 6.61 11.88 -9.80
C GLY A 180 5.27 11.38 -10.34
N TYR A 181 5.10 11.23 -11.65
CA TYR A 181 3.88 10.74 -12.28
C TYR A 181 3.97 9.24 -12.56
N ALA A 182 2.92 8.52 -12.18
CA ALA A 182 2.77 7.11 -12.57
C ALA A 182 2.23 7.02 -13.99
N ALA A 183 2.93 6.29 -14.83
CA ALA A 183 2.49 5.86 -16.14
C ALA A 183 2.51 4.34 -16.22
N LEU A 184 1.86 3.75 -17.21
CA LEU A 184 2.02 2.34 -17.47
C LEU A 184 3.47 2.06 -17.87
N GLU A 185 4.01 0.94 -17.37
CA GLU A 185 5.40 0.54 -17.66
C GLU A 185 5.59 0.34 -19.15
N ASP A 186 6.72 0.83 -19.65
CA ASP A 186 7.18 0.57 -21.00
C ASP A 186 8.02 -0.72 -20.99
N PRO A 187 7.56 -1.83 -21.62
CA PRO A 187 8.30 -3.08 -21.63
C PRO A 187 9.69 -2.98 -22.29
N GLU A 188 9.89 -2.00 -23.19
CA GLU A 188 11.15 -1.79 -23.89
C GLU A 188 12.15 -0.97 -23.04
N ASN A 189 11.66 -0.22 -22.05
CA ASN A 189 12.50 0.61 -21.19
C ASN A 189 12.01 0.58 -19.73
N PRO A 190 12.11 -0.57 -19.04
CA PRO A 190 11.64 -0.72 -17.68
C PRO A 190 12.45 0.13 -16.70
N ASN A 191 11.77 0.92 -15.89
CA ASN A 191 12.40 1.77 -14.88
C ASN A 191 12.98 0.95 -13.70
N GLY A 192 12.26 -0.05 -13.21
CA GLY A 192 12.67 -0.91 -12.09
C GLY A 192 12.72 -0.24 -10.72
N TYR A 193 12.33 1.03 -10.61
CA TYR A 193 12.31 1.85 -9.40
C TYR A 193 11.04 2.68 -9.32
N GLY A 194 10.75 3.11 -8.09
CA GLY A 194 9.67 4.03 -7.79
C GLY A 194 8.33 3.36 -7.59
N TYR A 195 7.51 3.97 -6.72
CA TYR A 195 6.16 3.52 -6.41
C TYR A 195 5.18 4.70 -6.43
N PRO A 196 3.99 4.53 -7.01
CA PRO A 196 3.02 5.61 -7.10
C PRO A 196 2.53 6.02 -5.71
N LYS A 197 2.69 7.31 -5.39
CA LYS A 197 2.14 7.89 -4.15
C LYS A 197 0.62 7.97 -4.28
N GLY A 198 -0.10 7.29 -3.38
CA GLY A 198 -1.57 7.30 -3.35
C GLY A 198 -2.22 5.94 -3.55
N THR A 199 -1.45 4.88 -3.80
CA THR A 199 -1.94 3.50 -3.87
C THR A 199 -1.75 2.79 -2.53
N LEU A 200 -2.63 1.88 -2.19
CA LEU A 200 -2.53 1.12 -0.95
C LEU A 200 -1.39 0.10 -0.96
N PRO A 201 -1.12 -0.64 -2.06
CA PRO A 201 0.05 -1.52 -2.15
C PRO A 201 1.38 -0.79 -2.00
N SER A 202 1.51 0.43 -2.57
CA SER A 202 2.72 1.24 -2.41
C SER A 202 2.95 1.63 -0.96
N GLN A 203 1.91 2.06 -0.25
CA GLN A 203 2.00 2.41 1.17
C GLN A 203 2.48 1.23 2.00
N TRP A 204 1.88 0.05 1.82
CA TRP A 204 2.29 -1.15 2.55
C TRP A 204 3.69 -1.63 2.19
N THR A 205 4.06 -1.55 0.91
CA THR A 205 5.44 -1.85 0.49
C THR A 205 6.43 -0.94 1.19
N GLY A 206 6.17 0.36 1.21
CA GLY A 206 7.01 1.33 1.91
C GLY A 206 7.15 1.04 3.40
N ILE A 207 6.03 0.78 4.09
CA ILE A 207 6.03 0.44 5.52
C ILE A 207 6.88 -0.80 5.79
N ILE A 208 6.70 -1.87 5.02
CA ILE A 208 7.40 -3.14 5.21
C ILE A 208 8.91 -3.01 4.97
N LEU A 209 9.30 -2.23 3.98
CA LEU A 209 10.73 -1.99 3.69
C LEU A 209 11.41 -1.16 4.78
N LEU A 210 10.73 -0.13 5.30
CA LEU A 210 11.28 0.69 6.39
C LEU A 210 11.25 -0.01 7.74
N ASP A 211 10.37 -0.97 7.94
CA ASP A 211 10.25 -1.68 9.21
C ASP A 211 11.55 -2.42 9.59
N ALA A 212 12.28 -2.91 8.61
CA ALA A 212 13.59 -3.53 8.82
C ALA A 212 14.61 -2.56 9.47
N LEU A 213 14.53 -1.26 9.16
CA LEU A 213 15.37 -0.24 9.76
C LEU A 213 15.01 -0.01 11.23
N ASN A 214 13.71 -0.03 11.58
CA ASN A 214 13.26 0.12 12.96
C ASN A 214 13.85 -0.99 13.86
N TRP A 215 13.83 -2.24 13.41
CA TRP A 215 14.46 -3.36 14.12
C TRP A 215 15.96 -3.19 14.25
N GLN A 216 16.66 -2.74 13.21
CA GLN A 216 18.11 -2.52 13.25
C GLN A 216 18.49 -1.41 14.23
N ILE A 217 17.70 -0.34 14.32
CA ILE A 217 17.95 0.77 15.26
C ILE A 217 17.75 0.29 16.71
N GLN A 218 16.71 -0.50 16.96
CA GLN A 218 16.45 -1.03 18.30
C GLN A 218 17.57 -1.98 18.78
N ASP A 219 18.09 -2.80 17.86
CA ASP A 219 19.12 -3.78 18.16
C ASP A 219 20.55 -3.18 18.14
N ALA A 220 20.71 -1.90 17.79
CA ALA A 220 21.99 -1.24 17.77
C ALA A 220 22.57 -1.11 19.19
N PRO A 221 23.83 -1.49 19.41
CA PRO A 221 24.49 -1.25 20.69
C PRO A 221 24.56 0.27 20.93
N GLY A 222 24.12 0.70 22.12
CA GLY A 222 24.17 2.09 22.57
C GLY A 222 25.60 2.60 22.80
#